data_361d2c74de0c3d7378c154b9aa16cd3f
#
_entry.id   361d2c74de0c3d7378c154b9aa16cd3f
#
_cell.length_a   1.000
_cell.length_b   1.000
_cell.length_c   1.000
_cell.angle_alpha   90.00
_cell.angle_beta   90.00
_cell.angle_gamma   90.00
#
_symmetry.space_group_name_H-M   'P 1'
#
loop_
_entity.id
_entity.type
_entity.pdbx_description
1 polymer ?
#
loop_
_entity_poly.entity_id
_entity_poly.type
_entity_poly.pdbx_seq_one_letter_code
_entity_poly.pdbx_strand_id
1 'polypeptide(L)'
;MTAAAHAAAPSFGAFVAASAAAGRLVVQPRMGFGDPVRMRAGLARTRAATAHTVGTLTVDSYTRVGDLAAARAAVAEGAPLNGYPIATHAPDTTRALLEGLHDDAFPVQVRHGSARPAAIVGALTAAGLTATEGGPVSYCLPYGRTPLRDSVEAWARACELLAGTARPGTTPHLESFGGCLLGQLCPPGLLVATSVLECLFFAQYGLRSVSLSYAQQTDPGQDEEAVRALRRLAAEFLPAGVEHHVVLYTYMGVFPRTERGATRLLEASARLAVRSGAGRLIVKTAAEAHRIPTVEENVRALETAAAAAALAGPPAPDPGASPDGGAPGGARGGAYTGARGETYGNVGGETYGSVGGEVYEEARTLIETVLGLHPDLSRALPAAFARGLLDVPFCLHPDNPGRSRGFIDPAGRLRWARTGAMPIPADPAADATPLTADGLLTALHHVAGRYDDPWRHDDEDGDGDGCDRPRAAPLTV
;
A
#
# COMPACT_ATOMS: atom_id res chain seq x y z
N MET A 1 -4.86 -26.39 -38.32
CA MET A 1 -4.18 -25.80 -37.13
C MET A 1 -5.24 -25.07 -36.32
N THR A 2 -5.80 -25.72 -35.33
CA THR A 2 -6.80 -25.16 -34.42
C THR A 2 -6.09 -24.16 -33.52
N ALA A 3 -6.47 -22.88 -33.60
CA ALA A 3 -6.05 -21.87 -32.64
C ALA A 3 -6.49 -22.34 -31.24
N ALA A 4 -5.52 -22.69 -30.40
CA ALA A 4 -5.79 -22.93 -28.99
C ALA A 4 -6.47 -21.67 -28.44
N ALA A 5 -7.73 -21.80 -28.01
CA ALA A 5 -8.42 -20.73 -27.31
C ALA A 5 -7.55 -20.37 -26.10
N HIS A 6 -6.94 -19.19 -26.15
CA HIS A 6 -6.23 -18.65 -24.98
C HIS A 6 -7.28 -18.51 -23.89
N ALA A 7 -7.14 -19.30 -22.84
CA ALA A 7 -7.95 -19.13 -21.64
C ALA A 7 -7.85 -17.66 -21.20
N ALA A 8 -8.98 -17.08 -20.76
CA ALA A 8 -8.98 -15.72 -20.26
C ALA A 8 -7.95 -15.60 -19.13
N ALA A 9 -7.15 -14.52 -19.12
CA ALA A 9 -6.21 -14.30 -18.04
C ALA A 9 -7.01 -14.01 -16.74
N PRO A 10 -6.59 -14.56 -15.59
CA PRO A 10 -7.34 -14.45 -14.34
C PRO A 10 -7.45 -12.97 -13.91
N SER A 11 -8.63 -12.59 -13.39
CA SER A 11 -8.85 -11.26 -12.82
C SER A 11 -8.35 -11.23 -11.38
N PHE A 12 -7.25 -10.52 -11.15
CA PHE A 12 -6.63 -10.39 -9.83
C PHE A 12 -7.58 -9.78 -8.79
N GLY A 13 -8.27 -8.69 -9.15
CA GLY A 13 -9.23 -8.03 -8.26
C GLY A 13 -10.41 -8.92 -7.91
N ALA A 14 -10.98 -9.64 -8.89
CA ALA A 14 -12.09 -10.55 -8.67
C ALA A 14 -11.71 -11.72 -7.74
N PHE A 15 -10.49 -12.26 -7.86
CA PHE A 15 -9.98 -13.28 -6.93
C PHE A 15 -9.97 -12.78 -5.49
N VAL A 16 -9.44 -11.57 -5.26
CA VAL A 16 -9.39 -10.98 -3.91
C VAL A 16 -10.79 -10.70 -3.38
N ALA A 17 -11.69 -10.14 -4.21
CA ALA A 17 -13.06 -9.87 -3.83
C ALA A 17 -13.84 -11.15 -3.45
N ALA A 18 -13.71 -12.21 -4.24
CA ALA A 18 -14.32 -13.51 -3.95
C ALA A 18 -13.76 -14.12 -2.66
N SER A 19 -12.47 -13.93 -2.40
CA SER A 19 -11.82 -14.40 -1.18
C SER A 19 -12.35 -13.67 0.05
N ALA A 20 -12.44 -12.35 -0.02
CA ALA A 20 -12.99 -11.51 1.04
C ALA A 20 -14.46 -11.85 1.34
N ALA A 21 -15.27 -12.06 0.29
CA ALA A 21 -16.68 -12.49 0.43
C ALA A 21 -16.80 -13.87 1.12
N ALA A 22 -15.79 -14.74 0.97
CA ALA A 22 -15.70 -16.02 1.65
C ALA A 22 -15.04 -15.94 3.06
N GLY A 23 -14.80 -14.72 3.58
CA GLY A 23 -14.17 -14.50 4.89
C GLY A 23 -12.69 -14.90 4.93
N ARG A 24 -11.99 -14.95 3.80
CA ARG A 24 -10.58 -15.37 3.71
C ARG A 24 -9.68 -14.20 3.36
N LEU A 25 -8.68 -13.96 4.21
CA LEU A 25 -7.61 -13.01 3.91
C LEU A 25 -6.65 -13.61 2.87
N VAL A 26 -6.39 -12.85 1.80
CA VAL A 26 -5.36 -13.21 0.83
C VAL A 26 -4.00 -12.75 1.36
N VAL A 27 -3.01 -13.64 1.44
CA VAL A 27 -1.63 -13.30 1.84
C VAL A 27 -0.70 -13.39 0.63
N GLN A 28 0.21 -12.43 0.49
CA GLN A 28 1.06 -12.26 -0.69
C GLN A 28 2.52 -12.05 -0.30
N PRO A 29 3.48 -12.81 -0.89
CA PRO A 29 4.90 -12.64 -0.60
C PRO A 29 5.50 -11.46 -1.36
N ARG A 30 6.66 -10.99 -0.87
CA ARG A 30 7.55 -10.10 -1.60
C ARG A 30 8.71 -10.91 -2.15
N MET A 31 8.51 -11.54 -3.31
CA MET A 31 9.46 -12.52 -3.86
C MET A 31 9.84 -12.20 -5.29
N GLY A 32 11.14 -12.27 -5.59
CA GLY A 32 11.68 -12.14 -6.94
C GLY A 32 13.07 -12.78 -7.03
N PHE A 33 13.32 -13.55 -8.09
CA PHE A 33 14.61 -14.17 -8.38
C PHE A 33 14.97 -13.93 -9.84
N GLY A 34 16.24 -13.67 -10.11
CA GLY A 34 16.74 -13.41 -11.46
C GLY A 34 16.64 -14.62 -12.40
N ASP A 35 16.83 -15.81 -11.85
CA ASP A 35 16.75 -17.07 -12.60
C ASP A 35 15.28 -17.52 -12.76
N PRO A 36 14.80 -17.78 -14.01
CA PRO A 36 13.41 -18.18 -14.27
C PRO A 36 13.02 -19.52 -13.63
N VAL A 37 13.95 -20.47 -13.53
CA VAL A 37 13.67 -21.80 -12.94
C VAL A 37 13.44 -21.64 -11.44
N ARG A 38 14.31 -20.88 -10.78
CA ARG A 38 14.16 -20.55 -9.35
C ARG A 38 12.89 -19.73 -9.09
N MET A 39 12.57 -18.78 -9.98
CA MET A 39 11.35 -17.98 -9.85
C MET A 39 10.10 -18.84 -9.96
N ARG A 40 10.06 -19.77 -10.95
CA ARG A 40 8.98 -20.74 -11.10
C ARG A 40 8.83 -21.63 -9.86
N ALA A 41 9.95 -22.14 -9.33
CA ALA A 41 9.93 -22.95 -8.10
C ALA A 41 9.36 -22.16 -6.92
N GLY A 42 9.71 -20.86 -6.79
CA GLY A 42 9.15 -19.97 -5.79
C GLY A 42 7.64 -19.80 -5.92
N LEU A 43 7.12 -19.54 -7.12
CA LEU A 43 5.67 -19.45 -7.38
C LEU A 43 4.94 -20.77 -7.06
N ALA A 44 5.50 -21.91 -7.47
CA ALA A 44 4.93 -23.21 -7.21
C ALA A 44 4.85 -23.50 -5.69
N ARG A 45 5.88 -23.15 -4.94
CA ARG A 45 5.89 -23.30 -3.47
C ARG A 45 4.91 -22.34 -2.79
N THR A 46 4.77 -21.11 -3.29
CA THR A 46 3.76 -20.15 -2.81
C THR A 46 2.34 -20.68 -3.04
N ARG A 47 2.07 -21.21 -4.24
CA ARG A 47 0.77 -21.80 -4.57
C ARG A 47 0.43 -23.03 -3.71
N ALA A 48 1.43 -23.83 -3.33
CA ALA A 48 1.28 -25.03 -2.51
C ALA A 48 1.26 -24.77 -1.01
N ALA A 49 1.45 -23.52 -0.56
CA ALA A 49 1.41 -23.17 0.85
C ALA A 49 0.03 -23.43 1.47
N THR A 50 0.00 -23.79 2.76
CA THR A 50 -1.25 -23.95 3.53
C THR A 50 -1.83 -22.56 3.91
N ALA A 51 -1.98 -21.69 2.90
CA ALA A 51 -2.46 -20.32 3.03
C ALA A 51 -3.20 -19.93 1.75
N HIS A 52 -4.13 -18.98 1.83
CA HIS A 52 -4.81 -18.44 0.66
C HIS A 52 -3.96 -17.36 0.01
N THR A 53 -3.29 -17.68 -1.12
CA THR A 53 -2.19 -16.89 -1.66
C THR A 53 -2.43 -16.42 -3.08
N VAL A 54 -1.68 -15.41 -3.48
CA VAL A 54 -1.46 -14.97 -4.87
C VAL A 54 0.04 -14.98 -5.18
N GLY A 55 0.39 -15.11 -6.46
CA GLY A 55 1.76 -15.08 -6.90
C GLY A 55 2.34 -13.67 -7.00
N THR A 56 3.65 -13.56 -6.87
CA THR A 56 4.39 -12.30 -7.03
C THR A 56 5.63 -12.49 -7.88
N LEU A 57 5.83 -11.57 -8.82
CA LEU A 57 7.09 -11.35 -9.53
C LEU A 57 7.64 -9.97 -9.13
N THR A 58 8.55 -9.92 -8.15
CA THR A 58 9.25 -8.67 -7.83
C THR A 58 10.37 -8.44 -8.82
N VAL A 59 10.37 -7.26 -9.45
CA VAL A 59 11.32 -6.87 -10.49
C VAL A 59 12.68 -6.51 -9.87
N ASP A 60 13.76 -6.82 -10.60
CA ASP A 60 15.13 -6.49 -10.22
C ASP A 60 15.41 -4.98 -10.20
N SER A 61 16.50 -4.59 -9.53
CA SER A 61 16.84 -3.17 -9.33
C SER A 61 17.23 -2.44 -10.63
N TYR A 62 17.87 -3.09 -11.59
CA TYR A 62 18.24 -2.47 -12.88
C TYR A 62 17.00 -2.18 -13.73
N THR A 63 16.11 -3.16 -13.86
CA THR A 63 14.82 -2.99 -14.57
C THR A 63 14.00 -1.89 -13.91
N ARG A 64 13.97 -1.84 -12.56
CA ARG A 64 13.24 -0.82 -11.79
C ARG A 64 13.67 0.60 -12.15
N VAL A 65 14.97 0.86 -12.28
CA VAL A 65 15.49 2.20 -12.60
C VAL A 65 15.59 2.47 -14.10
N GLY A 66 15.23 1.48 -14.94
CA GLY A 66 15.24 1.60 -16.41
C GLY A 66 16.59 1.33 -17.04
N ASP A 67 17.58 0.82 -16.30
CA ASP A 67 18.89 0.42 -16.83
C ASP A 67 18.81 -1.00 -17.43
N LEU A 68 18.09 -1.11 -18.54
CA LEU A 68 17.91 -2.40 -19.24
C LEU A 68 19.22 -2.92 -19.87
N ALA A 69 20.23 -2.09 -20.05
CA ALA A 69 21.53 -2.51 -20.54
C ALA A 69 22.27 -3.30 -19.45
N ALA A 70 22.33 -2.76 -18.22
CA ALA A 70 22.92 -3.44 -17.09
C ALA A 70 22.14 -4.73 -16.74
N ALA A 71 20.80 -4.71 -16.80
CA ALA A 71 20.00 -5.92 -16.60
C ALA A 71 20.33 -7.02 -17.61
N ARG A 72 20.47 -6.68 -18.91
CA ARG A 72 20.86 -7.64 -19.96
C ARG A 72 22.27 -8.19 -19.75
N ALA A 73 23.23 -7.34 -19.40
CA ALA A 73 24.59 -7.78 -19.10
C ALA A 73 24.61 -8.77 -17.93
N ALA A 74 23.95 -8.44 -16.84
CA ALA A 74 23.87 -9.29 -15.66
C ALA A 74 23.20 -10.66 -15.95
N VAL A 75 22.15 -10.69 -16.77
CA VAL A 75 21.50 -11.95 -17.20
C VAL A 75 22.45 -12.77 -18.07
N ALA A 76 23.17 -12.14 -19.03
CA ALA A 76 24.09 -12.81 -19.90
C ALA A 76 25.31 -13.42 -19.15
N GLU A 77 25.76 -12.74 -18.09
CA GLU A 77 26.86 -13.18 -17.22
C GLU A 77 26.42 -14.19 -16.15
N GLY A 78 25.12 -14.47 -16.01
CA GLY A 78 24.58 -15.32 -14.94
C GLY A 78 24.72 -14.69 -13.54
N ALA A 79 24.83 -13.36 -13.45
CA ALA A 79 24.99 -12.67 -12.19
C ALA A 79 23.71 -12.77 -11.33
N PRO A 80 23.83 -12.91 -9.99
CA PRO A 80 22.67 -12.99 -9.12
C PRO A 80 21.95 -11.64 -9.06
N LEU A 81 20.73 -11.57 -9.60
CA LEU A 81 19.86 -10.42 -9.50
C LEU A 81 18.96 -10.51 -8.27
N ASN A 82 18.63 -9.36 -7.68
CA ASN A 82 17.76 -9.24 -6.51
C ASN A 82 16.25 -9.27 -6.83
N GLY A 83 15.88 -9.64 -8.06
CA GLY A 83 14.51 -9.73 -8.55
C GLY A 83 14.46 -10.30 -9.95
N TYR A 84 13.26 -10.41 -10.53
CA TYR A 84 13.02 -10.99 -11.84
C TYR A 84 13.14 -9.91 -12.94
N PRO A 85 14.08 -10.03 -13.90
CA PRO A 85 14.31 -9.01 -14.91
C PRO A 85 13.32 -9.13 -16.08
N ILE A 86 12.05 -8.91 -15.81
CA ILE A 86 10.91 -9.15 -16.72
C ILE A 86 11.05 -8.44 -18.07
N ALA A 87 11.65 -7.23 -18.08
CA ALA A 87 11.84 -6.46 -19.31
C ALA A 87 13.09 -6.89 -20.12
N THR A 88 13.86 -7.84 -19.60
CA THR A 88 15.08 -8.34 -20.23
C THR A 88 14.89 -9.75 -20.80
N HIS A 89 14.15 -10.61 -20.10
CA HIS A 89 13.75 -11.91 -20.63
C HIS A 89 12.78 -11.78 -21.81
N ALA A 90 12.89 -12.71 -22.76
CA ALA A 90 11.88 -12.81 -23.81
C ALA A 90 10.50 -13.11 -23.19
N PRO A 91 9.39 -12.57 -23.74
CA PRO A 91 8.04 -12.84 -23.22
C PRO A 91 7.72 -14.33 -23.10
N ASP A 92 8.22 -15.16 -24.00
CA ASP A 92 8.04 -16.63 -23.97
C ASP A 92 8.68 -17.27 -22.73
N THR A 93 9.82 -16.77 -22.27
CA THR A 93 10.47 -17.23 -21.03
C THR A 93 9.55 -17.00 -19.82
N THR A 94 8.95 -15.82 -19.74
CA THR A 94 8.02 -15.48 -18.67
C THR A 94 6.71 -16.28 -18.80
N ARG A 95 6.20 -16.50 -20.02
CA ARG A 95 5.02 -17.36 -20.25
C ARG A 95 5.27 -18.81 -19.81
N ALA A 96 6.41 -19.38 -20.19
CA ALA A 96 6.80 -20.74 -19.78
C ALA A 96 6.96 -20.87 -18.25
N LEU A 97 7.49 -19.83 -17.58
CA LEU A 97 7.57 -19.75 -16.14
C LEU A 97 6.18 -19.81 -15.48
N LEU A 98 5.18 -19.19 -16.07
CA LEU A 98 3.81 -19.08 -15.56
C LEU A 98 2.92 -20.27 -15.92
N GLU A 99 3.30 -21.07 -16.93
CA GLU A 99 2.49 -22.17 -17.46
C GLU A 99 2.10 -23.17 -16.37
N GLY A 100 0.78 -23.43 -16.24
CA GLY A 100 0.22 -24.32 -15.21
C GLY A 100 0.27 -23.78 -13.78
N LEU A 101 0.77 -22.55 -13.57
CA LEU A 101 0.77 -21.89 -12.26
C LEU A 101 -0.20 -20.70 -12.21
N HIS A 102 -0.17 -19.84 -13.23
CA HIS A 102 -1.02 -18.64 -13.29
C HIS A 102 -2.40 -19.00 -13.85
N ASP A 103 -3.41 -18.99 -13.01
CA ASP A 103 -4.81 -19.27 -13.33
C ASP A 103 -5.79 -18.53 -12.38
N ASP A 104 -7.09 -18.76 -12.51
CA ASP A 104 -8.13 -18.12 -11.69
C ASP A 104 -8.02 -18.42 -10.19
N ALA A 105 -7.35 -19.52 -9.82
CA ALA A 105 -7.11 -19.91 -8.43
C ALA A 105 -5.79 -19.38 -7.87
N PHE A 106 -4.90 -18.89 -8.72
CA PHE A 106 -3.59 -18.35 -8.34
C PHE A 106 -3.15 -17.25 -9.31
N PRO A 107 -3.78 -16.06 -9.27
CA PRO A 107 -3.35 -14.94 -10.09
C PRO A 107 -1.99 -14.41 -9.63
N VAL A 108 -1.22 -13.84 -10.57
CA VAL A 108 0.14 -13.34 -10.33
C VAL A 108 0.21 -11.84 -10.59
N GLN A 109 0.80 -11.09 -9.64
CA GLN A 109 1.05 -9.67 -9.74
C GLN A 109 2.55 -9.38 -9.95
N VAL A 110 2.87 -8.44 -10.84
CA VAL A 110 4.22 -7.90 -11.00
C VAL A 110 4.41 -6.72 -10.06
N ARG A 111 5.47 -6.75 -9.26
CA ARG A 111 5.82 -5.69 -8.31
C ARG A 111 7.14 -5.02 -8.70
N HIS A 112 7.14 -3.68 -8.68
CA HIS A 112 8.33 -2.92 -9.07
C HIS A 112 8.52 -1.68 -8.19
N GLY A 113 9.16 -0.66 -8.59
CA GLY A 113 9.36 0.59 -7.84
C GLY A 113 9.77 1.68 -8.81
N SER A 114 9.22 1.62 -10.03
CA SER A 114 9.66 2.49 -11.12
C SER A 114 8.77 3.72 -11.28
N ALA A 115 9.40 4.91 -11.31
CA ALA A 115 8.73 6.15 -11.72
C ALA A 115 8.40 6.19 -13.23
N ARG A 116 8.99 5.29 -14.03
CA ARG A 116 8.81 5.21 -15.49
C ARG A 116 8.49 3.76 -15.91
N PRO A 117 7.26 3.25 -15.63
CA PRO A 117 6.94 1.83 -15.70
C PRO A 117 6.70 1.27 -17.11
N ALA A 118 6.75 2.07 -18.19
CA ALA A 118 6.32 1.66 -19.53
C ALA A 118 6.97 0.37 -20.03
N ALA A 119 8.29 0.19 -19.83
CA ALA A 119 8.98 -1.04 -20.24
C ALA A 119 8.52 -2.26 -19.44
N ILE A 120 8.26 -2.08 -18.15
CA ILE A 120 7.79 -3.14 -17.24
C ILE A 120 6.36 -3.53 -17.61
N VAL A 121 5.47 -2.54 -17.80
CA VAL A 121 4.07 -2.79 -18.19
C VAL A 121 4.00 -3.43 -19.58
N GLY A 122 4.82 -2.98 -20.53
CA GLY A 122 4.94 -3.62 -21.85
C GLY A 122 5.39 -5.09 -21.75
N ALA A 123 6.38 -5.39 -20.91
CA ALA A 123 6.88 -6.75 -20.74
C ALA A 123 5.87 -7.68 -20.05
N LEU A 124 5.20 -7.21 -18.97
CA LEU A 124 4.21 -8.03 -18.28
C LEU A 124 3.00 -8.33 -19.16
N THR A 125 2.50 -7.33 -19.91
CA THR A 125 1.36 -7.51 -20.83
C THR A 125 1.72 -8.45 -22.01
N ALA A 126 2.94 -8.33 -22.55
CA ALA A 126 3.45 -9.26 -23.56
C ALA A 126 3.55 -10.70 -23.03
N ALA A 127 3.79 -10.89 -21.74
CA ALA A 127 3.79 -12.20 -21.08
C ALA A 127 2.37 -12.72 -20.71
N GLY A 128 1.33 -11.93 -20.93
CA GLY A 128 -0.05 -12.29 -20.58
C GLY A 128 -0.48 -11.96 -19.16
N LEU A 129 0.36 -11.23 -18.41
CA LEU A 129 0.01 -10.73 -17.08
C LEU A 129 -0.79 -9.43 -17.18
N THR A 130 -1.70 -9.21 -16.23
CA THR A 130 -2.62 -8.07 -16.23
C THR A 130 -2.71 -7.38 -14.88
N ALA A 131 -1.84 -7.73 -13.92
CA ALA A 131 -1.83 -7.14 -12.58
C ALA A 131 -0.45 -6.60 -12.22
N THR A 132 -0.41 -5.34 -11.76
CA THR A 132 0.82 -4.69 -11.28
C THR A 132 0.50 -3.67 -10.17
N GLU A 133 1.55 -2.98 -9.68
CA GLU A 133 1.43 -1.99 -8.60
C GLU A 133 2.22 -0.72 -8.91
N GLY A 134 1.98 0.33 -8.15
CA GLY A 134 2.77 1.56 -8.13
C GLY A 134 1.93 2.82 -8.10
N GLY A 135 2.46 3.89 -8.68
CA GLY A 135 1.75 5.16 -8.77
C GLY A 135 2.67 6.31 -9.16
N PRO A 136 2.11 7.37 -9.73
CA PRO A 136 2.88 8.51 -10.23
C PRO A 136 3.60 9.28 -9.13
N VAL A 137 3.04 9.30 -7.91
CA VAL A 137 3.59 9.98 -6.74
C VAL A 137 4.44 9.00 -5.92
N SER A 138 3.85 7.86 -5.58
CA SER A 138 4.42 6.91 -4.62
C SER A 138 5.67 6.21 -5.12
N TYR A 139 5.82 6.00 -6.42
CA TYR A 139 7.03 5.43 -7.02
C TYR A 139 8.00 6.48 -7.57
N CYS A 140 7.65 7.76 -7.47
CA CYS A 140 8.49 8.88 -7.87
C CYS A 140 9.25 9.49 -6.68
N LEU A 141 8.51 10.05 -5.70
CA LEU A 141 9.09 10.91 -4.68
C LEU A 141 10.09 10.22 -3.75
N PRO A 142 9.84 9.00 -3.19
CA PRO A 142 10.75 8.39 -2.23
C PRO A 142 11.98 7.74 -2.87
N TYR A 143 11.88 7.34 -4.14
CA TYR A 143 12.82 6.38 -4.71
C TYR A 143 13.72 6.92 -5.82
N GLY A 144 13.55 8.16 -6.23
CA GLY A 144 14.27 8.68 -7.39
C GLY A 144 14.45 10.19 -7.40
N ARG A 145 14.87 10.68 -8.57
CA ARG A 145 15.02 12.09 -8.90
C ARG A 145 14.27 12.42 -10.20
N THR A 146 13.44 11.51 -10.69
CA THR A 146 12.59 11.76 -11.86
C THR A 146 11.65 12.91 -11.52
N PRO A 147 11.58 13.98 -12.33
CA PRO A 147 10.61 15.04 -12.11
C PRO A 147 9.18 14.48 -12.00
N LEU A 148 8.41 14.94 -11.02
CA LEU A 148 7.05 14.41 -10.77
C LEU A 148 6.16 14.50 -12.00
N ARG A 149 6.30 15.59 -12.79
CA ARG A 149 5.58 15.73 -14.06
C ARG A 149 5.89 14.60 -15.04
N ASP A 150 7.17 14.23 -15.17
CA ASP A 150 7.59 13.15 -16.08
C ASP A 150 7.09 11.78 -15.58
N SER A 151 7.07 11.57 -14.27
CA SER A 151 6.48 10.37 -13.65
C SER A 151 4.98 10.28 -13.95
N VAL A 152 4.24 11.37 -13.74
CA VAL A 152 2.80 11.43 -14.03
C VAL A 152 2.50 11.11 -15.49
N GLU A 153 3.24 11.69 -16.45
CA GLU A 153 3.08 11.38 -17.87
C GLU A 153 3.42 9.91 -18.21
N ALA A 154 4.47 9.36 -17.59
CA ALA A 154 4.86 7.97 -17.80
C ALA A 154 3.82 7.00 -17.24
N TRP A 155 3.24 7.31 -16.08
CA TRP A 155 2.17 6.52 -15.46
C TRP A 155 0.85 6.62 -16.21
N ALA A 156 0.50 7.78 -16.78
CA ALA A 156 -0.67 7.92 -17.63
C ALA A 156 -0.63 6.93 -18.81
N ARG A 157 0.49 6.93 -19.55
CA ARG A 157 0.70 5.98 -20.66
C ARG A 157 0.71 4.52 -20.22
N ALA A 158 1.29 4.23 -19.06
CA ALA A 158 1.31 2.88 -18.50
C ALA A 158 -0.09 2.39 -18.10
N CYS A 159 -0.92 3.26 -17.53
CA CYS A 159 -2.32 2.96 -17.22
C CYS A 159 -3.12 2.67 -18.49
N GLU A 160 -2.99 3.50 -19.54
CA GLU A 160 -3.63 3.28 -20.84
C GLU A 160 -3.21 1.95 -21.47
N LEU A 161 -1.90 1.63 -21.45
CA LEU A 161 -1.38 0.36 -21.96
C LEU A 161 -1.96 -0.84 -21.20
N LEU A 162 -2.00 -0.76 -19.87
CA LEU A 162 -2.56 -1.82 -19.02
C LEU A 162 -4.08 -1.94 -19.22
N ALA A 163 -4.81 -0.82 -19.24
CA ALA A 163 -6.25 -0.79 -19.48
C ALA A 163 -6.62 -1.38 -20.85
N GLY A 164 -5.79 -1.15 -21.86
CA GLY A 164 -5.94 -1.72 -23.21
C GLY A 164 -5.86 -3.25 -23.27
N THR A 165 -5.44 -3.93 -22.20
CA THR A 165 -5.45 -5.40 -22.13
C THR A 165 -6.80 -5.98 -21.69
N ALA A 166 -7.78 -5.12 -21.35
CA ALA A 166 -9.11 -5.55 -20.96
C ALA A 166 -9.82 -6.33 -22.09
N ARG A 167 -10.44 -7.45 -21.73
CA ARG A 167 -11.22 -8.31 -22.62
C ARG A 167 -12.26 -9.08 -21.83
N PRO A 168 -13.28 -9.69 -22.47
CA PRO A 168 -14.28 -10.48 -21.76
C PRO A 168 -13.60 -11.52 -20.85
N GLY A 169 -13.93 -11.52 -19.56
CA GLY A 169 -13.33 -12.38 -18.53
C GLY A 169 -11.98 -11.95 -18.00
N THR A 170 -11.42 -10.81 -18.46
CA THR A 170 -10.13 -10.30 -17.96
C THR A 170 -10.24 -8.83 -17.65
N THR A 171 -10.15 -8.46 -16.38
CA THR A 171 -10.09 -7.07 -15.91
C THR A 171 -8.68 -6.78 -15.41
N PRO A 172 -7.91 -5.90 -16.11
CA PRO A 172 -6.58 -5.49 -15.64
C PRO A 172 -6.66 -4.82 -14.27
N HIS A 173 -5.68 -5.12 -13.41
CA HIS A 173 -5.64 -4.64 -12.04
C HIS A 173 -4.40 -3.79 -11.77
N LEU A 174 -4.60 -2.64 -11.11
CA LEU A 174 -3.51 -1.77 -10.70
C LEU A 174 -3.65 -1.39 -9.22
N GLU A 175 -2.60 -1.67 -8.44
CA GLU A 175 -2.49 -1.32 -7.04
C GLU A 175 -1.80 0.03 -6.87
N SER A 176 -2.40 0.95 -6.10
CA SER A 176 -1.71 2.15 -5.63
C SER A 176 -0.71 1.79 -4.54
N PHE A 177 0.49 2.36 -4.61
CA PHE A 177 1.47 2.31 -3.53
C PHE A 177 1.42 3.56 -2.64
N GLY A 178 0.40 4.41 -2.81
CA GLY A 178 0.23 5.70 -2.12
C GLY A 178 0.23 5.59 -0.60
N GLY A 179 -0.44 4.59 -0.06
CA GLY A 179 -0.47 4.31 1.37
C GLY A 179 0.83 3.73 1.95
N CYS A 180 1.81 3.45 1.08
CA CYS A 180 3.16 3.00 1.44
C CYS A 180 4.22 4.03 1.01
N LEU A 181 3.80 5.23 0.62
CA LEU A 181 4.63 6.31 0.09
C LEU A 181 5.86 6.58 0.97
N LEU A 182 5.69 6.51 2.28
CA LEU A 182 6.78 6.57 3.24
C LEU A 182 6.59 5.45 4.27
N GLY A 183 7.54 4.55 4.36
CA GLY A 183 7.43 3.32 5.14
C GLY A 183 7.31 3.52 6.65
N GLN A 184 7.50 4.75 7.16
CA GLN A 184 7.39 5.12 8.56
C GLN A 184 7.37 6.64 8.75
N LEU A 185 6.90 7.11 9.92
CA LEU A 185 6.90 8.52 10.36
C LEU A 185 6.05 9.47 9.49
N CYS A 186 5.11 8.94 8.72
CA CYS A 186 4.15 9.73 7.96
C CYS A 186 2.76 9.57 8.59
N PRO A 187 2.14 10.65 9.07
CA PRO A 187 0.77 10.57 9.58
C PRO A 187 -0.19 10.01 8.55
N PRO A 188 -1.11 9.12 8.96
CA PRO A 188 -1.88 8.29 8.04
C PRO A 188 -2.83 9.06 7.12
N GLY A 189 -3.28 10.25 7.49
CA GLY A 189 -4.15 11.08 6.64
C GLY A 189 -3.57 11.34 5.25
N LEU A 190 -2.26 11.63 5.15
CA LEU A 190 -1.57 11.82 3.86
C LEU A 190 -1.42 10.52 3.08
N LEU A 191 -1.14 9.39 3.76
CA LEU A 191 -1.00 8.08 3.11
C LEU A 191 -2.33 7.64 2.49
N VAL A 192 -3.42 7.79 3.25
CA VAL A 192 -4.79 7.50 2.80
C VAL A 192 -5.18 8.39 1.63
N ALA A 193 -4.96 9.71 1.73
CA ALA A 193 -5.27 10.64 0.65
C ALA A 193 -4.50 10.31 -0.63
N THR A 194 -3.20 10.03 -0.53
CA THR A 194 -2.38 9.71 -1.71
C THR A 194 -2.84 8.41 -2.37
N SER A 195 -3.20 7.38 -1.57
CA SER A 195 -3.69 6.11 -2.10
C SER A 195 -5.00 6.27 -2.89
N VAL A 196 -5.94 7.07 -2.38
CA VAL A 196 -7.20 7.39 -3.08
C VAL A 196 -6.93 8.19 -4.35
N LEU A 197 -6.10 9.24 -4.28
CA LEU A 197 -5.77 10.09 -5.43
C LEU A 197 -5.08 9.31 -6.56
N GLU A 198 -4.18 8.37 -6.24
CA GLU A 198 -3.58 7.50 -7.25
C GLU A 198 -4.59 6.55 -7.87
N CYS A 199 -5.52 5.96 -7.11
CA CYS A 199 -6.57 5.12 -7.66
C CYS A 199 -7.55 5.91 -8.54
N LEU A 200 -7.86 7.16 -8.19
CA LEU A 200 -8.62 8.07 -9.05
C LEU A 200 -7.88 8.36 -10.35
N PHE A 201 -6.57 8.59 -10.27
CA PHE A 201 -5.71 8.75 -11.46
C PHE A 201 -5.77 7.50 -12.34
N PHE A 202 -5.69 6.29 -11.79
CA PHE A 202 -5.78 5.05 -12.55
C PHE A 202 -7.15 4.91 -13.24
N ALA A 203 -8.23 5.22 -12.54
CA ALA A 203 -9.59 5.21 -13.08
C ALA A 203 -9.77 6.22 -14.21
N GLN A 204 -9.15 7.41 -14.10
CA GLN A 204 -9.14 8.43 -15.16
C GLN A 204 -8.51 7.89 -16.45
N TYR A 205 -7.49 7.03 -16.36
CA TYR A 205 -6.83 6.41 -17.51
C TYR A 205 -7.35 5.01 -17.85
N GLY A 206 -8.58 4.71 -17.46
CA GLY A 206 -9.33 3.56 -17.97
C GLY A 206 -9.29 2.29 -17.14
N LEU A 207 -8.57 2.25 -16.01
CA LEU A 207 -8.57 1.08 -15.11
C LEU A 207 -9.93 0.95 -14.42
N ARG A 208 -10.42 -0.29 -14.30
CA ARG A 208 -11.71 -0.61 -13.67
C ARG A 208 -11.56 -1.57 -12.48
N SER A 209 -10.35 -1.99 -12.18
CA SER A 209 -10.03 -2.78 -10.99
C SER A 209 -8.76 -2.21 -10.36
N VAL A 210 -8.86 -1.74 -9.11
CA VAL A 210 -7.76 -1.09 -8.39
C VAL A 210 -7.66 -1.63 -6.96
N SER A 211 -6.50 -1.51 -6.34
CA SER A 211 -6.37 -1.68 -4.89
C SER A 211 -5.67 -0.49 -4.25
N LEU A 212 -6.18 -0.13 -3.08
CA LEU A 212 -5.67 0.95 -2.26
C LEU A 212 -4.75 0.36 -1.21
N SER A 213 -3.50 0.81 -1.15
CA SER A 213 -2.55 0.31 -0.16
C SER A 213 -2.56 1.14 1.11
N TYR A 214 -2.18 0.50 2.21
CA TYR A 214 -1.79 1.14 3.46
C TYR A 214 -0.68 0.32 4.11
N ALA A 215 0.39 0.96 4.56
CA ALA A 215 1.44 0.30 5.32
C ALA A 215 1.19 0.51 6.82
N GLN A 216 1.19 -0.59 7.57
CA GLN A 216 1.13 -0.55 9.03
C GLN A 216 2.16 0.45 9.57
N GLN A 217 1.76 1.25 10.57
CA GLN A 217 2.59 2.27 11.20
C GLN A 217 2.91 1.90 12.65
N THR A 218 2.83 2.86 13.56
CA THR A 218 3.34 2.75 14.93
C THR A 218 2.29 2.35 15.97
N ASP A 219 1.02 2.65 15.70
CA ASP A 219 -0.10 2.39 16.61
C ASP A 219 -1.20 1.57 15.93
N PRO A 220 -1.55 0.37 16.43
CA PRO A 220 -2.55 -0.50 15.82
C PRO A 220 -3.95 0.10 15.73
N GLY A 221 -4.34 0.93 16.73
CA GLY A 221 -5.65 1.58 16.73
C GLY A 221 -5.74 2.65 15.64
N GLN A 222 -4.67 3.43 15.46
CA GLN A 222 -4.58 4.41 14.39
C GLN A 222 -4.51 3.73 13.01
N ASP A 223 -3.82 2.61 12.89
CA ASP A 223 -3.76 1.82 11.66
C ASP A 223 -5.15 1.27 11.27
N GLU A 224 -5.92 0.79 12.25
CA GLU A 224 -7.29 0.32 12.03
C GLU A 224 -8.21 1.45 11.59
N GLU A 225 -8.12 2.62 12.24
CA GLU A 225 -8.81 3.85 11.84
C GLU A 225 -8.45 4.25 10.39
N ALA A 226 -7.16 4.20 10.04
CA ALA A 226 -6.68 4.54 8.70
C ALA A 226 -7.20 3.61 7.60
N VAL A 227 -7.21 2.29 7.84
CA VAL A 227 -7.74 1.32 6.86
C VAL A 227 -9.26 1.48 6.70
N ARG A 228 -10.00 1.74 7.78
CA ARG A 228 -11.44 2.03 7.71
C ARG A 228 -11.71 3.34 6.95
N ALA A 229 -10.95 4.40 7.24
CA ALA A 229 -11.03 5.66 6.51
C ALA A 229 -10.75 5.46 5.02
N LEU A 230 -9.72 4.68 4.67
CA LEU A 230 -9.36 4.37 3.30
C LEU A 230 -10.50 3.64 2.55
N ARG A 231 -11.11 2.63 3.19
CA ARG A 231 -12.28 1.90 2.62
C ARG A 231 -13.45 2.84 2.35
N ARG A 232 -13.77 3.70 3.32
CA ARG A 232 -14.87 4.66 3.21
C ARG A 232 -14.62 5.71 2.12
N LEU A 233 -13.43 6.32 2.10
CA LEU A 233 -13.07 7.32 1.09
C LEU A 233 -12.98 6.71 -0.32
N ALA A 234 -12.54 5.46 -0.45
CA ALA A 234 -12.59 4.74 -1.72
C ALA A 234 -14.02 4.60 -2.24
N ALA A 235 -14.96 4.20 -1.38
CA ALA A 235 -16.37 4.08 -1.74
C ALA A 235 -17.02 5.44 -2.09
N GLU A 236 -16.56 6.53 -1.47
CA GLU A 236 -17.10 7.88 -1.70
C GLU A 236 -16.55 8.52 -2.99
N PHE A 237 -15.26 8.34 -3.29
CA PHE A 237 -14.58 9.08 -4.36
C PHE A 237 -14.36 8.28 -5.64
N LEU A 238 -14.21 6.96 -5.58
CA LEU A 238 -13.99 6.17 -6.79
C LEU A 238 -15.27 6.14 -7.66
N PRO A 239 -15.11 6.24 -8.99
CA PRO A 239 -16.25 6.20 -9.90
C PRO A 239 -17.03 4.89 -9.79
N ALA A 240 -18.35 4.97 -9.97
CA ALA A 240 -19.20 3.78 -10.05
C ALA A 240 -18.67 2.81 -11.13
N GLY A 241 -18.63 1.51 -10.81
CA GLY A 241 -18.10 0.47 -11.70
C GLY A 241 -16.58 0.28 -11.65
N VAL A 242 -15.86 0.98 -10.77
CA VAL A 242 -14.47 0.66 -10.43
C VAL A 242 -14.47 -0.30 -9.24
N GLU A 243 -14.10 -1.55 -9.51
CA GLU A 243 -13.90 -2.55 -8.46
C GLU A 243 -12.66 -2.20 -7.63
N HIS A 244 -12.76 -2.29 -6.30
CA HIS A 244 -11.64 -1.98 -5.44
C HIS A 244 -11.59 -2.85 -4.17
N HIS A 245 -10.39 -2.97 -3.61
CA HIS A 245 -10.15 -3.55 -2.29
C HIS A 245 -8.95 -2.84 -1.62
N VAL A 246 -8.85 -2.98 -0.30
CA VAL A 246 -7.69 -2.49 0.44
C VAL A 246 -6.69 -3.60 0.63
N VAL A 247 -5.41 -3.26 0.45
CA VAL A 247 -4.26 -4.10 0.77
C VAL A 247 -3.45 -3.47 1.90
N LEU A 248 -3.27 -4.23 2.97
CA LEU A 248 -2.39 -3.88 4.07
C LEU A 248 -0.98 -4.39 3.79
N TYR A 249 0.02 -3.59 4.08
CA TYR A 249 1.42 -3.99 4.09
C TYR A 249 1.91 -4.16 5.52
N THR A 250 2.53 -5.29 5.83
CA THR A 250 3.31 -5.41 7.07
C THR A 250 4.29 -4.24 7.15
N TYR A 251 4.51 -3.70 8.35
CA TYR A 251 5.34 -2.53 8.62
C TYR A 251 6.59 -2.43 7.73
N MET A 252 6.79 -1.27 7.10
CA MET A 252 7.82 -1.08 6.08
C MET A 252 9.05 -0.29 6.57
N GLY A 253 9.04 0.19 7.81
CA GLY A 253 10.17 0.88 8.41
C GLY A 253 11.25 -0.06 8.94
N VAL A 254 12.00 0.40 9.94
CA VAL A 254 13.04 -0.42 10.61
C VAL A 254 12.38 -1.64 11.24
N PHE A 255 12.72 -2.82 10.70
CA PHE A 255 12.08 -4.08 11.06
C PHE A 255 12.74 -4.69 12.30
N PRO A 256 12.00 -5.47 13.14
CA PRO A 256 12.57 -6.19 14.27
C PRO A 256 13.74 -7.07 13.86
N ARG A 257 14.77 -7.11 14.70
CA ARG A 257 16.00 -7.88 14.44
C ARG A 257 15.91 -9.33 14.88
N THR A 258 15.05 -9.60 15.88
CA THR A 258 14.84 -10.96 16.38
C THR A 258 13.79 -11.67 15.53
N GLU A 259 13.94 -12.98 15.30
CA GLU A 259 12.96 -13.80 14.60
C GLU A 259 11.60 -13.76 15.33
N ARG A 260 11.63 -13.82 16.67
CA ARG A 260 10.44 -13.72 17.51
C ARG A 260 9.73 -12.37 17.31
N GLY A 261 10.46 -11.24 17.37
CA GLY A 261 9.89 -9.91 17.18
C GLY A 261 9.28 -9.72 15.78
N ALA A 262 9.98 -10.20 14.75
CA ALA A 262 9.49 -10.16 13.37
C ALA A 262 8.22 -11.02 13.18
N THR A 263 8.16 -12.20 13.80
CA THR A 263 6.97 -13.07 13.76
C THR A 263 5.78 -12.43 14.46
N ARG A 264 5.97 -11.88 15.67
CA ARG A 264 4.91 -11.15 16.41
C ARG A 264 4.38 -9.95 15.61
N LEU A 265 5.26 -9.17 14.98
CA LEU A 265 4.84 -8.06 14.12
C LEU A 265 4.02 -8.55 12.93
N LEU A 266 4.40 -9.65 12.29
CA LEU A 266 3.67 -10.24 11.18
C LEU A 266 2.28 -10.74 11.60
N GLU A 267 2.19 -11.42 12.74
CA GLU A 267 0.92 -11.88 13.31
C GLU A 267 -0.01 -10.72 13.66
N ALA A 268 0.55 -9.65 14.28
CA ALA A 268 -0.20 -8.41 14.54
C ALA A 268 -0.71 -7.76 13.25
N SER A 269 0.11 -7.76 12.17
CA SER A 269 -0.32 -7.26 10.85
C SER A 269 -1.48 -8.09 10.27
N ALA A 270 -1.44 -9.42 10.44
CA ALA A 270 -2.50 -10.30 9.94
C ALA A 270 -3.82 -10.09 10.71
N ARG A 271 -3.75 -9.98 12.03
CA ARG A 271 -4.91 -9.63 12.87
C ARG A 271 -5.47 -8.24 12.52
N LEU A 272 -4.60 -7.25 12.34
CA LEU A 272 -5.01 -5.91 11.90
C LEU A 272 -5.73 -5.95 10.56
N ALA A 273 -5.21 -6.69 9.55
CA ALA A 273 -5.84 -6.82 8.25
C ALA A 273 -7.27 -7.35 8.34
N VAL A 274 -7.49 -8.37 9.18
CA VAL A 274 -8.83 -8.95 9.39
C VAL A 274 -9.75 -7.95 10.11
N ARG A 275 -9.32 -7.38 11.24
CA ARG A 275 -10.14 -6.44 12.03
C ARG A 275 -10.53 -5.18 11.25
N SER A 276 -9.64 -4.66 10.42
CA SER A 276 -9.88 -3.46 9.62
C SER A 276 -10.60 -3.73 8.29
N GLY A 277 -10.79 -5.00 7.91
CA GLY A 277 -11.47 -5.41 6.68
C GLY A 277 -10.62 -5.23 5.42
N ALA A 278 -9.30 -5.30 5.53
CA ALA A 278 -8.43 -5.40 4.36
C ALA A 278 -8.62 -6.76 3.65
N GLY A 279 -8.71 -6.76 2.33
CA GLY A 279 -8.88 -7.99 1.54
C GLY A 279 -7.59 -8.77 1.34
N ARG A 280 -6.44 -8.10 1.48
CA ARG A 280 -5.13 -8.67 1.21
C ARG A 280 -4.06 -8.12 2.16
N LEU A 281 -3.06 -8.96 2.49
CA LEU A 281 -1.88 -8.61 3.27
C LEU A 281 -0.60 -8.90 2.48
N ILE A 282 0.24 -7.90 2.32
CA ILE A 282 1.63 -8.11 1.84
C ILE A 282 2.50 -8.50 3.04
N VAL A 283 3.05 -9.69 2.95
CA VAL A 283 3.80 -10.33 4.03
C VAL A 283 5.28 -10.00 3.94
N LYS A 284 5.90 -9.70 5.08
CA LYS A 284 7.37 -9.64 5.24
C LYS A 284 7.87 -10.81 6.08
N THR A 285 9.12 -11.16 5.87
CA THR A 285 9.80 -12.24 6.60
C THR A 285 10.76 -11.69 7.64
N ALA A 286 11.13 -12.48 8.64
CA ALA A 286 12.18 -12.12 9.59
C ALA A 286 13.55 -11.86 8.92
N ALA A 287 13.80 -12.50 7.77
CA ALA A 287 15.04 -12.32 7.03
C ALA A 287 15.20 -10.90 6.45
N GLU A 288 14.11 -10.16 6.22
CA GLU A 288 14.16 -8.82 5.60
C GLU A 288 14.90 -7.76 6.44
N ALA A 289 15.10 -8.01 7.74
CA ALA A 289 15.97 -7.18 8.58
C ALA A 289 17.46 -7.31 8.21
N HIS A 290 17.84 -8.38 7.50
CA HIS A 290 19.26 -8.75 7.31
C HIS A 290 19.63 -9.06 5.86
N ARG A 291 18.72 -9.66 5.06
CA ARG A 291 18.99 -10.17 3.71
C ARG A 291 17.73 -10.44 2.91
N ILE A 292 17.90 -10.81 1.65
CA ILE A 292 16.79 -11.29 0.79
C ILE A 292 16.32 -12.65 1.31
N PRO A 293 14.99 -12.84 1.52
CA PRO A 293 14.41 -14.09 1.99
C PRO A 293 14.58 -15.26 1.00
N THR A 294 14.65 -16.47 1.52
CA THR A 294 14.52 -17.71 0.73
C THR A 294 13.06 -18.00 0.39
N VAL A 295 12.83 -19.00 -0.47
CA VAL A 295 11.47 -19.47 -0.79
C VAL A 295 10.78 -20.03 0.47
N GLU A 296 11.50 -20.82 1.26
CA GLU A 296 10.99 -21.47 2.48
C GLU A 296 10.61 -20.43 3.53
N GLU A 297 11.40 -19.37 3.68
CA GLU A 297 11.10 -18.27 4.61
C GLU A 297 9.85 -17.49 4.16
N ASN A 298 9.68 -17.25 2.87
CA ASN A 298 8.47 -16.64 2.33
C ASN A 298 7.25 -17.53 2.62
N VAL A 299 7.31 -18.85 2.33
CA VAL A 299 6.21 -19.78 2.58
C VAL A 299 5.85 -19.83 4.07
N ARG A 300 6.84 -19.96 4.95
CA ARG A 300 6.61 -19.93 6.40
C ARG A 300 5.93 -18.64 6.86
N ALA A 301 6.34 -17.49 6.36
CA ALA A 301 5.72 -16.22 6.71
C ALA A 301 4.26 -16.12 6.22
N LEU A 302 3.96 -16.63 5.02
CA LEU A 302 2.59 -16.72 4.50
C LEU A 302 1.71 -17.59 5.39
N GLU A 303 2.19 -18.76 5.78
CA GLU A 303 1.46 -19.70 6.64
C GLU A 303 1.26 -19.16 8.05
N THR A 304 2.28 -18.47 8.61
CA THR A 304 2.18 -17.78 9.91
C THR A 304 1.11 -16.67 9.85
N ALA A 305 1.13 -15.85 8.82
CA ALA A 305 0.14 -14.77 8.65
C ALA A 305 -1.29 -15.33 8.47
N ALA A 306 -1.44 -16.40 7.68
CA ALA A 306 -2.73 -17.04 7.46
C ALA A 306 -3.28 -17.67 8.75
N ALA A 307 -2.43 -18.33 9.55
CA ALA A 307 -2.81 -18.89 10.84
C ALA A 307 -3.26 -17.79 11.83
N ALA A 308 -2.52 -16.69 11.93
CA ALA A 308 -2.88 -15.57 12.78
C ALA A 308 -4.19 -14.89 12.33
N ALA A 309 -4.41 -14.78 11.02
CA ALA A 309 -5.65 -14.24 10.46
C ALA A 309 -6.86 -15.12 10.79
N ALA A 310 -6.71 -16.45 10.75
CA ALA A 310 -7.78 -17.40 11.07
C ALA A 310 -8.20 -17.35 12.56
N LEU A 311 -7.30 -16.95 13.44
CA LEU A 311 -7.57 -16.77 14.88
C LEU A 311 -8.15 -15.39 15.21
N ALA A 312 -8.05 -14.44 14.29
CA ALA A 312 -8.67 -13.11 14.47
C ALA A 312 -10.20 -13.23 14.32
N GLY A 313 -10.94 -12.62 15.22
CA GLY A 313 -12.39 -12.55 15.12
C GLY A 313 -12.85 -11.82 13.84
N PRO A 314 -14.15 -11.91 13.47
CA PRO A 314 -14.66 -11.20 12.31
C PRO A 314 -14.41 -9.69 12.46
N PRO A 315 -14.32 -8.94 11.32
CA PRO A 315 -14.13 -7.49 11.38
C PRO A 315 -15.26 -6.85 12.19
N ALA A 316 -14.90 -5.87 13.01
CA ALA A 316 -15.91 -5.09 13.70
C ALA A 316 -16.80 -4.37 12.67
N PRO A 317 -18.13 -4.31 12.89
CA PRO A 317 -19.03 -3.61 11.97
C PRO A 317 -18.58 -2.15 11.79
N ASP A 318 -18.64 -1.66 10.55
CA ASP A 318 -18.35 -0.25 10.28
C ASP A 318 -19.31 0.64 11.09
N PRO A 319 -18.82 1.61 11.85
CA PRO A 319 -19.69 2.46 12.69
C PRO A 319 -20.71 3.31 11.91
N GLY A 320 -20.66 3.29 10.59
CA GLY A 320 -21.61 3.95 9.68
C GLY A 320 -22.50 2.99 8.88
N ALA A 321 -22.37 1.67 9.05
CA ALA A 321 -23.26 0.71 8.39
C ALA A 321 -24.58 0.67 9.15
N SER A 322 -25.69 1.11 8.54
CA SER A 322 -27.04 0.92 9.08
C SER A 322 -27.30 -0.58 9.28
N PRO A 323 -27.87 -1.01 10.42
CA PRO A 323 -28.14 -2.42 10.70
C PRO A 323 -29.19 -3.04 9.77
N ASP A 324 -29.88 -2.26 8.99
CA ASP A 324 -30.82 -2.73 7.95
C ASP A 324 -30.07 -2.82 6.61
N GLY A 325 -29.82 -4.04 6.15
CA GLY A 325 -29.19 -4.37 4.86
C GLY A 325 -29.96 -3.90 3.61
N GLY A 326 -30.44 -2.66 3.63
CA GLY A 326 -30.93 -1.93 2.48
C GLY A 326 -29.74 -1.58 1.60
N ALA A 327 -29.73 -2.08 0.35
CA ALA A 327 -28.84 -1.61 -0.69
C ALA A 327 -28.75 -0.08 -0.66
N PRO A 328 -27.57 0.55 -0.77
CA PRO A 328 -27.46 2.00 -0.79
C PRO A 328 -28.31 2.52 -1.96
N GLY A 329 -29.38 3.24 -1.61
CA GLY A 329 -30.30 3.87 -2.55
C GLY A 329 -29.52 4.74 -3.52
N GLY A 330 -29.89 4.61 -4.80
CA GLY A 330 -29.24 5.13 -5.97
C GLY A 330 -28.50 6.45 -5.79
N ALA A 331 -27.26 6.42 -6.19
CA ALA A 331 -26.42 7.59 -6.37
C ALA A 331 -27.19 8.64 -7.18
N ARG A 332 -27.53 9.76 -6.58
CA ARG A 332 -27.89 10.96 -7.32
C ARG A 332 -26.63 11.39 -8.06
N GLY A 333 -26.59 11.13 -9.36
CA GLY A 333 -25.62 11.70 -10.26
C GLY A 333 -25.67 13.23 -10.14
N GLY A 334 -24.80 13.79 -9.35
CA GLY A 334 -24.47 15.20 -9.35
C GLY A 334 -23.43 15.43 -10.42
N ALA A 335 -23.84 15.99 -11.57
CA ALA A 335 -22.90 16.60 -12.52
C ALA A 335 -22.08 17.64 -11.74
N TYR A 336 -20.75 17.53 -11.76
CA TYR A 336 -19.85 18.58 -11.30
C TYR A 336 -19.95 19.75 -12.28
N THR A 337 -20.91 20.62 -12.06
CA THR A 337 -20.87 21.98 -12.58
C THR A 337 -20.26 22.84 -11.50
N GLY A 338 -19.03 23.28 -11.73
CA GLY A 338 -18.40 24.30 -10.90
C GLY A 338 -19.24 25.56 -10.93
N ALA A 339 -19.60 26.08 -9.78
CA ALA A 339 -19.90 27.50 -9.63
C ALA A 339 -20.21 27.90 -8.19
N ARG A 340 -19.53 28.94 -7.78
CA ARG A 340 -19.95 30.09 -6.97
C ARG A 340 -19.98 29.91 -5.45
N GLY A 341 -18.96 30.52 -4.85
CA GLY A 341 -19.00 31.45 -3.73
C GLY A 341 -20.11 31.27 -2.71
N GLU A 342 -19.77 30.58 -1.60
CA GLU A 342 -20.38 30.87 -0.32
C GLU A 342 -19.29 30.92 0.76
N THR A 343 -19.25 32.03 1.45
CA THR A 343 -18.40 32.37 2.60
C THR A 343 -18.81 31.53 3.80
N TYR A 344 -17.95 30.66 4.29
CA TYR A 344 -18.14 30.01 5.59
C TYR A 344 -17.61 30.91 6.71
N GLY A 345 -18.56 31.42 7.51
CA GLY A 345 -18.29 32.18 8.72
C GLY A 345 -17.73 31.28 9.81
N ASN A 346 -16.72 31.80 10.48
CA ASN A 346 -16.09 31.28 11.67
C ASN A 346 -17.12 31.15 12.82
N VAL A 347 -17.39 29.94 13.32
CA VAL A 347 -18.15 29.72 14.54
C VAL A 347 -17.36 28.77 15.45
N GLY A 348 -17.18 29.23 16.68
CA GLY A 348 -16.32 28.76 17.75
C GLY A 348 -16.47 27.29 18.15
N GLY A 349 -15.41 26.84 18.83
CA GLY A 349 -15.11 25.49 19.26
C GLY A 349 -16.25 24.74 19.94
N GLU A 350 -16.55 23.59 19.36
CA GLU A 350 -17.06 22.42 20.06
C GLU A 350 -16.34 21.21 19.49
N THR A 351 -15.78 20.38 20.37
CA THR A 351 -15.16 19.10 20.05
C THR A 351 -16.23 18.15 19.51
N TYR A 352 -16.42 18.14 18.20
CA TYR A 352 -17.22 17.12 17.55
C TYR A 352 -16.43 15.80 17.59
N GLY A 353 -16.96 14.82 18.29
CA GLY A 353 -16.68 13.43 17.99
C GLY A 353 -17.13 13.17 16.55
N SER A 354 -16.22 13.33 15.57
CA SER A 354 -16.53 13.22 14.16
C SER A 354 -16.94 11.78 13.82
N VAL A 355 -18.03 11.62 13.11
CA VAL A 355 -18.55 10.32 12.59
C VAL A 355 -17.52 9.58 11.72
N GLY A 356 -16.39 10.20 11.37
CA GLY A 356 -15.36 9.69 10.47
C GLY A 356 -13.99 9.39 11.09
N GLY A 357 -13.69 9.91 12.28
CA GLY A 357 -12.34 9.89 12.87
C GLY A 357 -11.38 10.92 12.24
N GLU A 358 -10.26 11.18 12.94
CA GLU A 358 -9.29 12.21 12.57
C GLU A 358 -8.62 11.92 11.20
N VAL A 359 -8.21 10.67 10.98
CA VAL A 359 -7.57 10.23 9.73
C VAL A 359 -8.47 10.42 8.52
N TYR A 360 -9.77 10.15 8.67
CA TYR A 360 -10.76 10.34 7.61
C TYR A 360 -10.90 11.82 7.23
N GLU A 361 -11.05 12.71 8.22
CA GLU A 361 -11.24 14.14 7.96
C GLU A 361 -9.99 14.78 7.34
N GLU A 362 -8.80 14.44 7.83
CA GLU A 362 -7.54 14.89 7.23
C GLU A 362 -7.42 14.43 5.77
N ALA A 363 -7.60 13.13 5.53
CA ALA A 363 -7.47 12.56 4.20
C ALA A 363 -8.50 13.14 3.22
N ARG A 364 -9.76 13.28 3.65
CA ARG A 364 -10.82 13.89 2.86
C ARG A 364 -10.47 15.32 2.47
N THR A 365 -10.02 16.13 3.43
CA THR A 365 -9.62 17.53 3.19
C THR A 365 -8.51 17.61 2.14
N LEU A 366 -7.49 16.75 2.23
CA LEU A 366 -6.41 16.69 1.25
C LEU A 366 -6.90 16.26 -0.14
N ILE A 367 -7.76 15.24 -0.21
CA ILE A 367 -8.34 14.77 -1.49
C ILE A 367 -9.16 15.88 -2.15
N GLU A 368 -10.10 16.49 -1.44
CA GLU A 368 -10.96 17.56 -1.96
C GLU A 368 -10.13 18.77 -2.41
N THR A 369 -9.09 19.11 -1.65
CA THR A 369 -8.16 20.20 -2.01
C THR A 369 -7.47 19.92 -3.35
N VAL A 370 -6.95 18.70 -3.56
CA VAL A 370 -6.28 18.34 -4.82
C VAL A 370 -7.28 18.32 -5.98
N LEU A 371 -8.46 17.72 -5.79
CA LEU A 371 -9.51 17.65 -6.82
C LEU A 371 -10.03 19.05 -7.18
N GLY A 372 -10.02 19.99 -6.24
CA GLY A 372 -10.38 21.39 -6.47
C GLY A 372 -9.37 22.16 -7.33
N LEU A 373 -8.14 21.68 -7.54
CA LEU A 373 -7.14 22.35 -8.34
C LEU A 373 -7.37 22.22 -9.85
N HIS A 374 -7.72 21.02 -10.29
CA HIS A 374 -7.97 20.71 -11.70
C HIS A 374 -8.72 19.37 -11.83
N PRO A 375 -9.67 19.23 -12.79
CA PRO A 375 -10.38 17.97 -13.02
C PRO A 375 -9.47 16.83 -13.53
N ASP A 376 -8.36 17.16 -14.17
CA ASP A 376 -7.35 16.22 -14.64
C ASP A 376 -6.26 16.06 -13.57
N LEU A 377 -6.18 14.87 -12.98
CA LEU A 377 -5.22 14.53 -11.93
C LEU A 377 -3.77 14.58 -12.43
N SER A 378 -3.52 14.45 -13.72
CA SER A 378 -2.17 14.63 -14.27
C SER A 378 -1.66 16.07 -14.13
N ARG A 379 -2.57 17.02 -13.97
CA ARG A 379 -2.26 18.44 -13.69
C ARG A 379 -2.42 18.76 -12.21
N ALA A 380 -3.44 18.21 -11.56
CA ALA A 380 -3.72 18.49 -10.15
C ALA A 380 -2.60 18.02 -9.22
N LEU A 381 -2.08 16.79 -9.41
CA LEU A 381 -1.04 16.23 -8.55
C LEU A 381 0.26 17.05 -8.56
N PRO A 382 0.90 17.37 -9.71
CA PRO A 382 2.07 18.22 -9.72
C PRO A 382 1.81 19.62 -9.17
N ALA A 383 0.62 20.19 -9.43
CA ALA A 383 0.24 21.50 -8.91
C ALA A 383 0.08 21.51 -7.38
N ALA A 384 -0.44 20.42 -6.80
CA ALA A 384 -0.59 20.26 -5.36
C ALA A 384 0.77 20.26 -4.65
N PHE A 385 1.75 19.50 -5.15
CA PHE A 385 3.12 19.50 -4.62
C PHE A 385 3.80 20.85 -4.82
N ALA A 386 3.72 21.43 -6.01
CA ALA A 386 4.32 22.75 -6.30
C ALA A 386 3.79 23.87 -5.38
N ARG A 387 2.54 23.78 -4.93
CA ARG A 387 1.91 24.72 -3.99
C ARG A 387 2.11 24.33 -2.51
N GLY A 388 2.63 23.15 -2.24
CA GLY A 388 2.77 22.60 -0.88
C GLY A 388 1.48 22.13 -0.25
N LEU A 389 0.43 21.92 -1.03
CA LEU A 389 -0.87 21.38 -0.59
C LEU A 389 -0.82 19.85 -0.36
N LEU A 390 0.20 19.21 -0.91
CA LEU A 390 0.72 17.89 -0.52
C LEU A 390 2.20 18.05 -0.19
N ASP A 391 2.65 17.49 0.92
CA ASP A 391 4.04 17.57 1.37
C ASP A 391 4.40 16.32 2.18
N VAL A 392 5.28 15.50 1.65
CA VAL A 392 5.70 14.24 2.28
C VAL A 392 6.79 14.52 3.30
N PRO A 393 6.58 14.23 4.59
CA PRO A 393 7.58 14.48 5.62
C PRO A 393 8.86 13.68 5.36
N PHE A 394 10.02 14.28 5.64
CA PHE A 394 11.34 13.66 5.46
C PHE A 394 11.72 13.27 4.01
N CYS A 395 10.88 13.57 3.02
CA CYS A 395 11.18 13.29 1.62
C CYS A 395 12.08 14.39 1.03
N LEU A 396 13.22 13.98 0.46
CA LEU A 396 14.25 14.88 -0.11
C LEU A 396 14.13 15.05 -1.64
N HIS A 397 13.00 14.68 -2.24
CA HIS A 397 12.79 14.87 -3.67
C HIS A 397 12.68 16.36 -4.01
N PRO A 398 13.28 16.84 -5.14
CA PRO A 398 13.23 18.25 -5.51
C PRO A 398 11.82 18.84 -5.66
N ASP A 399 10.85 18.02 -6.10
CA ASP A 399 9.46 18.44 -6.28
C ASP A 399 8.62 18.31 -4.99
N ASN A 400 9.21 17.83 -3.88
CA ASN A 400 8.55 17.80 -2.58
C ASN A 400 8.90 19.06 -1.78
N PRO A 401 7.92 19.78 -1.21
CA PRO A 401 8.19 21.03 -0.48
C PRO A 401 9.10 20.87 0.75
N GLY A 402 9.01 19.72 1.46
CA GLY A 402 9.87 19.40 2.59
C GLY A 402 9.65 20.25 3.84
N ARG A 403 8.47 20.86 4.00
CA ARG A 403 8.11 21.76 5.10
C ARG A 403 7.35 21.05 6.23
N SER A 404 6.69 19.90 5.90
CA SER A 404 5.94 19.11 6.86
C SER A 404 6.85 18.27 7.76
N ARG A 405 6.33 17.91 8.95
CA ARG A 405 7.01 17.02 9.91
C ARG A 405 5.98 16.20 10.65
N GLY A 406 6.18 14.88 10.68
CA GLY A 406 5.50 13.97 11.58
C GLY A 406 6.31 13.69 12.85
N PHE A 407 5.63 13.28 13.91
CA PHE A 407 6.23 12.77 15.14
C PHE A 407 5.36 11.67 15.74
N ILE A 408 5.92 10.91 16.67
CA ILE A 408 5.19 9.90 17.44
C ILE A 408 4.82 10.52 18.78
N ASP A 409 3.53 10.55 19.11
CA ASP A 409 3.06 11.05 20.39
C ASP A 409 3.30 10.02 21.53
N PRO A 410 3.07 10.39 22.81
CA PRO A 410 3.26 9.48 23.94
C PRO A 410 2.38 8.22 23.91
N ALA A 411 1.27 8.23 23.16
CA ALA A 411 0.40 7.08 22.97
C ALA A 411 0.89 6.15 21.82
N GLY A 412 1.93 6.58 21.08
CA GLY A 412 2.46 5.84 19.94
C GLY A 412 1.85 6.21 18.59
N ARG A 413 0.90 7.17 18.55
CA ARG A 413 0.22 7.61 17.32
C ARG A 413 1.10 8.59 16.54
N LEU A 414 1.01 8.54 15.22
CA LEU A 414 1.65 9.51 14.34
C LEU A 414 0.80 10.78 14.22
N ARG A 415 1.44 11.92 14.47
CA ARG A 415 0.83 13.26 14.47
C ARG A 415 1.64 14.22 13.61
N TRP A 416 0.99 15.33 13.23
CA TRP A 416 1.66 16.42 12.53
C TRP A 416 2.28 17.42 13.51
N ALA A 417 3.59 17.51 13.52
CA ALA A 417 4.28 18.62 14.19
C ALA A 417 4.22 19.91 13.35
N ARG A 418 4.29 19.76 12.03
CA ARG A 418 4.13 20.86 11.06
C ARG A 418 3.48 20.32 9.80
N THR A 419 2.56 21.09 9.23
CA THR A 419 1.82 20.74 8.02
C THR A 419 2.25 21.54 6.78
N GLY A 420 3.14 22.54 6.94
CA GLY A 420 3.53 23.40 5.83
C GLY A 420 2.36 24.22 5.31
N ALA A 421 2.01 24.05 4.04
CA ALA A 421 0.85 24.67 3.42
C ALA A 421 -0.32 23.70 3.20
N MET A 422 -0.24 22.49 3.71
CA MET A 422 -1.35 21.54 3.68
C MET A 422 -2.52 22.09 4.51
N PRO A 423 -3.77 22.00 4.04
CA PRO A 423 -4.95 22.59 4.70
C PRO A 423 -5.50 21.70 5.83
N ILE A 424 -4.61 21.16 6.64
CA ILE A 424 -4.89 20.31 7.80
C ILE A 424 -4.18 20.88 9.03
N PRO A 425 -4.72 20.68 10.25
CA PRO A 425 -4.11 21.21 11.46
C PRO A 425 -2.80 20.49 11.81
N ALA A 426 -1.87 21.21 12.44
CA ALA A 426 -0.80 20.61 13.22
C ALA A 426 -1.32 20.30 14.64
N ASP A 427 -0.73 19.31 15.29
CA ASP A 427 -1.06 19.01 16.68
C ASP A 427 -0.61 20.17 17.58
N PRO A 428 -1.52 20.79 18.34
CA PRO A 428 -1.17 21.90 19.22
C PRO A 428 -0.23 21.50 20.37
N ALA A 429 -0.17 20.21 20.70
CA ALA A 429 0.75 19.66 21.70
C ALA A 429 2.13 19.29 21.13
N ALA A 430 2.35 19.47 19.80
CA ALA A 430 3.63 19.22 19.18
C ALA A 430 4.72 20.09 19.79
N ASP A 431 5.79 19.46 20.27
CA ASP A 431 6.95 20.19 20.76
C ASP A 431 7.60 20.95 19.57
N ALA A 432 7.76 22.27 19.75
CA ALA A 432 8.44 23.14 18.78
C ALA A 432 9.95 22.88 18.71
N THR A 433 10.49 22.00 19.57
CA THR A 433 11.91 21.65 19.62
C THR A 433 12.34 20.97 18.32
N PRO A 434 13.43 21.37 17.69
CA PRO A 434 13.97 20.71 16.50
C PRO A 434 14.22 19.22 16.78
N LEU A 435 13.79 18.35 15.86
CA LEU A 435 14.10 16.92 15.95
C LEU A 435 15.61 16.72 15.89
N THR A 436 16.18 16.18 16.94
CA THR A 436 17.61 15.82 16.98
C THR A 436 17.85 14.52 16.20
N ALA A 437 19.12 14.24 15.86
CA ALA A 437 19.50 12.97 15.24
C ALA A 437 19.11 11.76 16.11
N ASP A 438 19.34 11.85 17.41
CA ASP A 438 19.00 10.79 18.37
C ASP A 438 17.48 10.61 18.50
N GLY A 439 16.71 11.71 18.53
CA GLY A 439 15.26 11.67 18.52
C GLY A 439 14.70 11.02 17.25
N LEU A 440 15.28 11.32 16.08
CA LEU A 440 14.92 10.68 14.82
C LEU A 440 15.24 9.18 14.85
N LEU A 441 16.42 8.79 15.29
CA LEU A 441 16.82 7.38 15.40
C LEU A 441 15.90 6.61 16.36
N THR A 442 15.55 7.21 17.50
CA THR A 442 14.60 6.63 18.45
C THR A 442 13.22 6.42 17.80
N ALA A 443 12.70 7.42 17.10
CA ALA A 443 11.43 7.32 16.39
C ALA A 443 11.47 6.24 15.29
N LEU A 444 12.56 6.15 14.52
CA LEU A 444 12.74 5.13 13.50
C LEU A 444 12.76 3.70 14.07
N HIS A 445 13.28 3.52 15.27
CA HIS A 445 13.37 2.20 15.94
C HIS A 445 12.16 1.89 16.85
N HIS A 446 11.18 2.76 16.92
CA HIS A 446 10.01 2.63 17.82
C HIS A 446 9.33 1.26 17.68
N VAL A 447 8.97 0.86 16.46
CA VAL A 447 8.28 -0.41 16.20
C VAL A 447 9.21 -1.60 16.45
N ALA A 448 10.44 -1.56 15.91
CA ALA A 448 11.41 -2.63 16.12
C ALA A 448 11.67 -2.87 17.62
N GLY A 449 11.88 -1.79 18.40
CA GLY A 449 12.07 -1.86 19.85
C GLY A 449 10.87 -2.45 20.59
N ARG A 450 9.64 -2.06 20.19
CA ARG A 450 8.40 -2.61 20.78
C ARG A 450 8.29 -4.13 20.61
N TYR A 451 8.61 -4.65 19.41
CA TYR A 451 8.45 -6.07 19.11
C TYR A 451 9.66 -6.93 19.50
N ASP A 452 10.87 -6.36 19.56
CA ASP A 452 12.08 -7.05 20.00
C ASP A 452 12.17 -7.14 21.54
N ASP A 453 11.38 -6.36 22.31
CA ASP A 453 11.33 -6.42 23.76
C ASP A 453 10.74 -7.77 24.23
N PRO A 454 11.54 -8.63 24.89
CA PRO A 454 11.08 -9.94 25.32
C PRO A 454 10.06 -9.90 26.48
N TRP A 455 9.94 -8.75 27.16
CA TRP A 455 9.11 -8.59 28.37
C TRP A 455 7.76 -7.91 28.10
N ARG A 456 7.54 -7.36 26.91
CA ARG A 456 6.22 -6.92 26.53
C ARG A 456 5.37 -8.13 26.12
N HIS A 457 4.47 -8.54 27.00
CA HIS A 457 3.39 -9.44 26.66
C HIS A 457 2.37 -8.69 25.80
N ASP A 458 1.72 -9.41 24.89
CA ASP A 458 0.67 -8.87 24.03
C ASP A 458 -0.59 -8.64 24.90
N ASP A 459 -0.68 -7.50 25.57
CA ASP A 459 -1.89 -7.06 26.29
C ASP A 459 -2.99 -6.59 25.29
N GLU A 460 -3.02 -7.14 24.07
CA GLU A 460 -4.01 -6.80 23.04
C GLU A 460 -5.25 -7.71 23.02
N ASP A 461 -5.27 -8.78 23.83
CA ASP A 461 -6.50 -9.53 24.10
C ASP A 461 -7.14 -8.97 25.37
N GLY A 462 -8.06 -7.99 25.16
CA GLY A 462 -8.76 -7.32 26.23
C GLY A 462 -9.65 -8.27 27.05
N ASP A 463 -9.17 -8.64 28.22
CA ASP A 463 -10.03 -8.93 29.37
C ASP A 463 -9.36 -8.29 30.59
N GLY A 464 -10.05 -7.26 31.13
CA GLY A 464 -9.56 -6.49 32.25
C GLY A 464 -9.52 -7.30 33.53
N ASP A 465 -8.33 -7.55 34.02
CA ASP A 465 -8.15 -7.80 35.45
C ASP A 465 -6.99 -6.93 35.95
N GLY A 466 -7.35 -5.96 36.79
CA GLY A 466 -6.45 -4.96 37.31
C GLY A 466 -5.39 -5.58 38.22
N CYS A 467 -4.16 -5.63 37.72
CA CYS A 467 -3.00 -5.90 38.56
C CYS A 467 -2.06 -4.70 38.53
N ASP A 468 -2.00 -3.99 39.65
CA ASP A 468 -1.14 -2.85 39.93
C ASP A 468 0.33 -3.20 39.64
N ARG A 469 0.95 -2.55 38.64
CA ARG A 469 2.38 -2.64 38.35
C ARG A 469 3.13 -1.42 38.89
N PRO A 470 4.29 -1.59 39.52
CA PRO A 470 5.06 -0.44 39.97
C PRO A 470 5.63 0.34 38.76
N ARG A 471 5.40 1.65 38.76
CA ARG A 471 5.97 2.59 37.77
C ARG A 471 7.51 2.54 37.88
N ALA A 472 8.14 2.21 36.77
CA ALA A 472 9.60 2.35 36.64
C ALA A 472 9.99 3.82 36.79
N ALA A 473 10.96 4.12 37.66
CA ALA A 473 11.51 5.45 37.85
C ALA A 473 12.30 5.90 36.60
N PRO A 474 12.33 7.20 36.27
CA PRO A 474 13.10 7.71 35.15
C PRO A 474 14.59 7.51 35.40
N LEU A 475 15.27 6.87 34.44
CA LEU A 475 16.73 6.83 34.40
C LEU A 475 17.25 8.23 34.06
N THR A 476 17.81 8.89 35.04
CA THR A 476 18.67 10.08 34.88
C THR A 476 20.12 9.60 34.59
N VAL A 477 20.62 9.88 33.40
CA VAL A 477 22.03 10.17 33.13
C VAL A 477 22.11 11.20 32.03
#